data_eef35dd8279a9e2b45bd7e75d30cf77f
#
_entry.id   eef35dd8279a9e2b45bd7e75d30cf77f
#
_cell.length_a   1.000
_cell.length_b   1.000
_cell.length_c   1.000
_cell.angle_alpha   90.00
_cell.angle_beta   90.00
_cell.angle_gamma   90.00
#
_symmetry.space_group_name_H-M   'P 1'
#
loop_
_entity.id
_entity.type
_entity.pdbx_description
1 polymer ?
#
loop_
_entity_poly.entity_id
_entity_poly.type
_entity_poly.pdbx_seq_one_letter_code
_entity_poly.pdbx_strand_id
1 'polypeptide(L)'
;MRYYEQLGIIDPIARDPSSGHRVYSDKDIESLTTIACLAATSMPLESMREYLKNRFDGPEGARRQIELLDAQSLRLAAKAEALRIQQAYVSLKSLYWRAIAEGHEDEANRILEENKDVIENVKKQPGKGAIAR
;
A
#
# COMPACT_ATOMS: atom_id res chain seq x y z
N MET A 1 -2.10 -11.95 -15.81
CA MET A 1 -2.52 -11.30 -17.06
C MET A 1 -3.95 -11.56 -17.36
N ARG A 2 -4.32 -12.80 -17.46
CA ARG A 2 -5.72 -13.18 -17.66
C ARG A 2 -6.63 -12.54 -16.64
N TYR A 3 -6.16 -12.48 -15.41
CA TYR A 3 -6.91 -11.93 -14.30
C TYR A 3 -7.36 -10.49 -14.59
N TYR A 4 -6.42 -9.65 -15.02
CA TYR A 4 -6.73 -8.24 -15.30
C TYR A 4 -7.60 -8.09 -16.54
N GLU A 5 -7.43 -8.97 -17.51
CA GLU A 5 -8.26 -8.99 -18.70
C GLU A 5 -9.70 -9.34 -18.32
N GLN A 6 -9.88 -10.36 -17.48
CA GLN A 6 -11.20 -10.81 -17.04
C GLN A 6 -11.92 -9.75 -16.20
N LEU A 7 -11.16 -8.97 -15.45
CA LEU A 7 -11.73 -7.90 -14.64
C LEU A 7 -12.03 -6.64 -15.45
N GLY A 8 -11.68 -6.64 -16.73
CA GLY A 8 -11.89 -5.47 -17.58
C GLY A 8 -10.93 -4.34 -17.31
N ILE A 9 -9.81 -4.64 -16.66
CA ILE A 9 -8.78 -3.63 -16.38
C ILE A 9 -8.01 -3.31 -17.64
N ILE A 10 -7.71 -4.33 -18.44
CA ILE A 10 -7.04 -4.14 -19.73
C ILE A 10 -7.95 -4.69 -20.83
N ASP A 11 -7.70 -4.22 -22.04
CA ASP A 11 -8.43 -4.71 -23.20
C ASP A 11 -8.08 -6.18 -23.47
N PRO A 12 -8.99 -6.93 -24.07
CA PRO A 12 -8.68 -8.34 -24.40
C PRO A 12 -7.42 -8.44 -25.26
N ILE A 13 -6.59 -9.40 -24.93
CA ILE A 13 -5.35 -9.65 -25.67
C ILE A 13 -5.70 -10.42 -26.95
N ALA A 14 -5.18 -9.96 -28.08
CA ALA A 14 -5.39 -10.64 -29.36
C ALA A 14 -4.78 -12.03 -29.34
N ARG A 15 -5.33 -12.93 -30.14
CA ARG A 15 -4.82 -14.28 -30.27
C ARG A 15 -4.40 -14.55 -31.69
N ASP A 16 -3.36 -15.37 -31.83
CA ASP A 16 -2.91 -15.83 -33.14
C ASP A 16 -4.01 -16.70 -33.73
N PRO A 17 -4.51 -16.38 -34.93
CA PRO A 17 -5.61 -17.18 -35.53
C PRO A 17 -5.27 -18.63 -35.76
N SER A 18 -4.00 -18.96 -35.97
CA SER A 18 -3.62 -20.33 -36.28
C SER A 18 -3.33 -21.18 -35.05
N SER A 19 -2.72 -20.58 -34.01
CA SER A 19 -2.32 -21.34 -32.81
C SER A 19 -3.23 -21.13 -31.61
N GLY A 20 -3.99 -20.01 -31.59
CA GLY A 20 -4.81 -19.66 -30.45
C GLY A 20 -4.00 -19.06 -29.30
N HIS A 21 -2.70 -18.90 -29.47
CA HIS A 21 -1.86 -18.31 -28.44
C HIS A 21 -2.04 -16.81 -28.35
N ARG A 22 -1.84 -16.25 -27.15
CA ARG A 22 -1.96 -14.80 -26.95
C ARG A 22 -0.82 -14.10 -27.65
N VAL A 23 -1.15 -12.99 -28.31
CA VAL A 23 -0.17 -12.16 -29.01
C VAL A 23 -0.19 -10.79 -28.35
N TYR A 24 0.91 -10.43 -27.72
CA TYR A 24 1.02 -9.16 -27.00
C TYR A 24 1.61 -8.08 -27.90
N SER A 25 0.90 -6.95 -28.00
CA SER A 25 1.41 -5.78 -28.71
C SER A 25 2.24 -4.95 -27.75
N ASP A 26 2.98 -3.96 -28.29
CA ASP A 26 3.72 -3.03 -27.44
C ASP A 26 2.78 -2.28 -26.50
N LYS A 27 1.59 -1.98 -26.98
CA LYS A 27 0.58 -1.32 -26.20
C LYS A 27 0.12 -2.18 -25.03
N ASP A 28 -0.04 -3.47 -25.27
CA ASP A 28 -0.43 -4.42 -24.23
C ASP A 28 0.63 -4.49 -23.15
N ILE A 29 1.89 -4.54 -23.57
CA ILE A 29 3.01 -4.61 -22.63
C ILE A 29 3.08 -3.35 -21.79
N GLU A 30 2.87 -2.19 -22.42
CA GLU A 30 2.86 -0.92 -21.71
C GLU A 30 1.74 -0.87 -20.67
N SER A 31 0.54 -1.32 -21.05
CA SER A 31 -0.59 -1.36 -20.13
C SER A 31 -0.31 -2.28 -18.94
N LEU A 32 0.24 -3.45 -19.23
CA LEU A 32 0.54 -4.41 -18.17
C LEU A 32 1.62 -3.90 -17.23
N THR A 33 2.62 -3.21 -17.78
CA THR A 33 3.67 -2.61 -16.96
C THR A 33 3.08 -1.54 -16.04
N THR A 34 2.23 -0.69 -16.59
CA THR A 34 1.58 0.36 -15.80
C THR A 34 0.75 -0.25 -14.67
N ILE A 35 -0.03 -1.30 -14.98
CA ILE A 35 -0.83 -1.97 -13.97
C ILE A 35 0.05 -2.56 -12.86
N ALA A 36 1.14 -3.21 -13.26
CA ALA A 36 2.04 -3.80 -12.28
C ALA A 36 2.62 -2.74 -11.35
N CYS A 37 2.98 -1.59 -11.89
CA CYS A 37 3.52 -0.50 -11.09
C CYS A 37 2.47 0.09 -10.15
N LEU A 38 1.26 0.32 -10.65
CA LEU A 38 0.18 0.84 -9.81
C LEU A 38 -0.18 -0.15 -8.71
N ALA A 39 -0.24 -1.43 -9.05
CA ALA A 39 -0.54 -2.48 -8.08
C ALA A 39 0.54 -2.55 -7.00
N ALA A 40 1.79 -2.32 -7.38
CA ALA A 40 2.90 -2.31 -6.42
C ALA A 40 2.74 -1.21 -5.38
N THR A 41 1.99 -0.15 -5.68
CA THR A 41 1.71 0.91 -4.72
C THR A 41 0.47 0.62 -3.88
N SER A 42 -0.14 -0.54 -4.07
CA SER A 42 -1.38 -0.94 -3.40
C SER A 42 -2.58 -0.09 -3.82
N MET A 43 -2.55 0.45 -5.03
CA MET A 43 -3.68 1.21 -5.54
C MET A 43 -4.90 0.30 -5.66
N PRO A 44 -6.09 0.75 -5.22
CA PRO A 44 -7.30 -0.06 -5.35
C PRO A 44 -7.60 -0.40 -6.81
N LEU A 45 -8.18 -1.58 -7.00
CA LEU A 45 -8.51 -2.09 -8.33
C LEU A 45 -9.35 -1.11 -9.14
N GLU A 46 -10.35 -0.52 -8.50
CA GLU A 46 -11.25 0.42 -9.17
C GLU A 46 -10.51 1.67 -9.65
N SER A 47 -9.55 2.13 -8.84
CA SER A 47 -8.71 3.27 -9.22
C SER A 47 -7.81 2.94 -10.40
N MET A 48 -7.29 1.73 -10.44
CA MET A 48 -6.47 1.29 -11.58
C MET A 48 -7.30 1.24 -12.86
N ARG A 49 -8.54 0.78 -12.73
CA ARG A 49 -9.45 0.72 -13.87
C ARG A 49 -9.72 2.12 -14.41
N GLU A 50 -9.99 3.07 -13.52
CA GLU A 50 -10.20 4.46 -13.92
C GLU A 50 -8.96 5.06 -14.55
N TYR A 51 -7.80 4.76 -13.98
CA TYR A 51 -6.53 5.26 -14.51
C TYR A 51 -6.38 4.86 -15.97
N LEU A 52 -6.66 3.61 -16.29
CA LEU A 52 -6.52 3.13 -17.65
C LEU A 52 -7.55 3.77 -18.60
N LYS A 53 -8.76 4.01 -18.10
CA LYS A 53 -9.79 4.69 -18.91
C LYS A 53 -9.39 6.12 -19.24
N ASN A 54 -8.79 6.81 -18.26
CA ASN A 54 -8.45 8.22 -18.44
C ASN A 54 -7.31 8.46 -19.41
N ARG A 55 -6.55 7.42 -19.75
CA ARG A 55 -5.33 7.56 -20.55
C ARG A 55 -5.52 8.32 -21.86
N PHE A 56 -6.67 8.17 -22.47
CA PHE A 56 -6.89 8.68 -23.80
C PHE A 56 -7.84 9.88 -23.84
N ASP A 57 -8.14 10.46 -22.68
CA ASP A 57 -9.12 11.55 -22.59
C ASP A 57 -8.49 12.95 -22.57
N GLY A 58 -7.29 13.08 -23.10
CA GLY A 58 -6.61 14.36 -23.24
C GLY A 58 -6.39 15.10 -21.92
N PRO A 59 -6.43 16.44 -21.93
CA PRO A 59 -6.17 17.22 -20.72
C PRO A 59 -7.14 16.94 -19.59
N GLU A 60 -8.39 16.64 -19.90
CA GLU A 60 -9.37 16.33 -18.87
C GLU A 60 -9.05 15.00 -18.22
N GLY A 61 -8.65 14.01 -19.01
CA GLY A 61 -8.19 12.73 -18.48
C GLY A 61 -6.96 12.91 -17.62
N ALA A 62 -6.04 13.78 -18.04
CA ALA A 62 -4.83 14.04 -17.26
C ALA A 62 -5.16 14.62 -15.90
N ARG A 63 -6.16 15.50 -15.82
CA ARG A 63 -6.57 16.06 -14.52
C ARG A 63 -7.13 14.99 -13.60
N ARG A 64 -7.92 14.08 -14.14
CA ARG A 64 -8.45 12.97 -13.36
C ARG A 64 -7.34 12.03 -12.90
N GLN A 65 -6.29 11.85 -13.73
CA GLN A 65 -5.13 11.05 -13.32
C GLN A 65 -4.43 11.66 -12.12
N ILE A 66 -4.25 12.99 -12.16
CA ILE A 66 -3.63 13.69 -11.05
C ILE A 66 -4.42 13.45 -9.76
N GLU A 67 -5.74 13.53 -9.84
CA GLU A 67 -6.58 13.30 -8.66
C GLU A 67 -6.42 11.89 -8.11
N LEU A 68 -6.37 10.89 -9.00
CA LEU A 68 -6.20 9.51 -8.59
C LEU A 68 -4.84 9.30 -7.92
N LEU A 69 -3.80 9.87 -8.50
CA LEU A 69 -2.44 9.72 -7.98
C LEU A 69 -2.26 10.46 -6.67
N ASP A 70 -2.82 11.67 -6.56
CA ASP A 70 -2.75 12.41 -5.33
C ASP A 70 -3.48 11.70 -4.19
N ALA A 71 -4.63 11.10 -4.50
CA ALA A 71 -5.36 10.32 -3.50
C ALA A 71 -4.54 9.13 -3.03
N GLN A 72 -3.83 8.46 -3.96
CA GLN A 72 -3.01 7.32 -3.60
C GLN A 72 -1.81 7.76 -2.75
N SER A 73 -1.25 8.92 -3.08
CA SER A 73 -0.15 9.47 -2.29
C SER A 73 -0.58 9.71 -0.85
N LEU A 74 -1.79 10.23 -0.64
CA LEU A 74 -2.32 10.45 0.71
C LEU A 74 -2.52 9.13 1.45
N ARG A 75 -3.01 8.11 0.76
CA ARG A 75 -3.17 6.79 1.38
C ARG A 75 -1.83 6.22 1.82
N LEU A 76 -0.80 6.40 0.98
CA LEU A 76 0.54 5.92 1.31
C LEU A 76 1.14 6.70 2.48
N ALA A 77 0.90 8.01 2.54
CA ALA A 77 1.38 8.81 3.66
C ALA A 77 0.75 8.35 4.97
N ALA A 78 -0.54 8.01 4.94
CA ALA A 78 -1.23 7.51 6.13
C ALA A 78 -0.65 6.16 6.57
N LYS A 79 -0.35 5.27 5.60
CA LYS A 79 0.27 3.99 5.91
C LYS A 79 1.67 4.17 6.51
N ALA A 80 2.43 5.11 5.97
CA ALA A 80 3.77 5.38 6.47
C ALA A 80 3.72 5.86 7.91
N GLU A 81 2.76 6.73 8.22
CA GLU A 81 2.59 7.22 9.58
C GLU A 81 2.17 6.10 10.53
N ALA A 82 1.26 5.22 10.08
CA ALA A 82 0.84 4.10 10.90
C ALA A 82 2.02 3.17 11.20
N LEU A 83 2.86 2.92 10.19
CA LEU A 83 4.05 2.09 10.39
C LEU A 83 5.03 2.73 11.35
N ARG A 84 5.21 4.06 11.27
CA ARG A 84 6.10 4.78 12.17
C ARG A 84 5.62 4.64 13.62
N ILE A 85 4.32 4.75 13.83
CA ILE A 85 3.74 4.61 15.17
C ILE A 85 3.95 3.19 15.71
N GLN A 86 3.73 2.18 14.85
CA GLN A 86 3.94 0.79 15.24
C GLN A 86 5.41 0.50 15.56
N GLN A 87 6.31 1.01 14.74
CA GLN A 87 7.73 0.81 14.95
C GLN A 87 8.21 1.46 16.25
N ALA A 88 7.68 2.65 16.56
CA ALA A 88 8.04 3.34 17.79
C ALA A 88 7.68 2.50 19.03
N TYR A 89 6.52 1.86 18.99
CA TYR A 89 6.11 1.01 20.09
C TYR A 89 7.01 -0.22 20.23
N VAL A 90 7.32 -0.87 19.13
CA VAL A 90 8.20 -2.05 19.15
C VAL A 90 9.58 -1.67 19.68
N SER A 91 10.09 -0.52 19.25
CA SER A 91 11.38 -0.03 19.73
C SER A 91 11.36 0.26 21.22
N LEU A 92 10.26 0.86 21.69
CA LEU A 92 10.08 1.15 23.12
C LEU A 92 10.13 -0.14 23.94
N LYS A 93 9.40 -1.16 23.49
CA LYS A 93 9.39 -2.43 24.22
C LYS A 93 10.74 -3.11 24.19
N SER A 94 11.48 -2.96 23.11
CA SER A 94 12.82 -3.50 23.01
C SER A 94 13.74 -2.84 24.05
N LEU A 95 13.65 -1.52 24.18
CA LEU A 95 14.44 -0.80 25.18
C LEU A 95 14.07 -1.25 26.61
N TYR A 96 12.78 -1.41 26.85
CA TYR A 96 12.29 -1.85 28.14
C TYR A 96 12.90 -3.20 28.52
N TRP A 97 12.82 -4.17 27.61
CA TRP A 97 13.30 -5.52 27.91
C TRP A 97 14.82 -5.58 27.99
N ARG A 98 15.53 -4.70 27.28
CA ARG A 98 16.99 -4.63 27.43
C ARG A 98 17.35 -4.20 28.84
N ALA A 99 16.62 -3.20 29.36
CA ALA A 99 16.86 -2.74 30.73
C ALA A 99 16.58 -3.86 31.75
N ILE A 100 15.50 -4.61 31.53
CA ILE A 100 15.16 -5.74 32.40
C ILE A 100 16.26 -6.82 32.34
N ALA A 101 16.73 -7.11 31.11
CA ALA A 101 17.78 -8.14 30.95
C ALA A 101 19.06 -7.78 31.67
N GLU A 102 19.33 -6.49 31.80
CA GLU A 102 20.53 -6.01 32.49
C GLU A 102 20.31 -5.78 34.00
N GLY A 103 19.12 -6.10 34.49
CA GLY A 103 18.81 -5.94 35.91
C GLY A 103 18.45 -4.53 36.32
N HIS A 104 18.15 -3.64 35.35
CA HIS A 104 17.84 -2.24 35.62
C HIS A 104 16.34 -2.01 35.62
N GLU A 105 15.63 -2.53 36.61
CA GLU A 105 14.16 -2.43 36.65
C GLU A 105 13.68 -1.00 36.79
N ASP A 106 14.39 -0.16 37.56
CA ASP A 106 13.99 1.23 37.70
C ASP A 106 14.09 1.97 36.37
N GLU A 107 15.14 1.66 35.64
CA GLU A 107 15.34 2.24 34.30
C GLU A 107 14.21 1.80 33.37
N ALA A 108 13.86 0.52 33.41
CA ALA A 108 12.79 -0.02 32.56
C ALA A 108 11.47 0.69 32.84
N ASN A 109 11.13 0.87 34.11
CA ASN A 109 9.90 1.55 34.49
C ASN A 109 9.90 3.02 34.05
N ARG A 110 11.05 3.67 34.15
CA ARG A 110 11.17 5.06 33.71
C ARG A 110 10.97 5.18 32.21
N ILE A 111 11.50 4.23 31.44
CA ILE A 111 11.33 4.22 30.00
C ILE A 111 9.84 4.23 29.63
N LEU A 112 9.04 3.40 30.29
CA LEU A 112 7.60 3.37 30.03
C LEU A 112 6.91 4.65 30.46
N GLU A 113 7.30 5.20 31.62
CA GLU A 113 6.69 6.42 32.14
C GLU A 113 6.93 7.61 31.22
N GLU A 114 8.14 7.72 30.69
CA GLU A 114 8.52 8.86 29.86
C GLU A 114 8.01 8.73 28.43
N ASN A 115 7.45 7.59 28.06
CA ASN A 115 7.00 7.35 26.68
C ASN A 115 5.56 6.88 26.61
N LYS A 116 4.72 7.40 27.50
CA LYS A 116 3.30 7.05 27.50
C LYS A 116 2.61 7.43 26.20
N ASP A 117 3.08 8.52 25.56
CA ASP A 117 2.52 8.94 24.29
C ASP A 117 2.68 7.87 23.20
N VAL A 118 3.82 7.17 23.19
CA VAL A 118 4.06 6.11 22.22
C VAL A 118 3.01 4.99 22.41
N ILE A 119 2.74 4.64 23.66
CA ILE A 119 1.75 3.61 23.97
C ILE A 119 0.35 4.07 23.57
N GLU A 120 -0.01 5.30 23.90
CA GLU A 120 -1.33 5.83 23.54
C GLU A 120 -1.52 5.90 22.03
N ASN A 121 -0.50 6.28 21.31
CA ASN A 121 -0.58 6.38 19.86
C ASN A 121 -0.83 5.02 19.21
N VAL A 122 -0.16 3.96 19.68
CA VAL A 122 -0.34 2.66 19.08
C VAL A 122 -1.71 2.08 19.42
N LYS A 123 -2.25 2.40 20.60
CA LYS A 123 -3.59 1.96 20.98
C LYS A 123 -4.68 2.53 20.06
N LYS A 124 -4.45 3.72 19.54
CA LYS A 124 -5.42 4.39 18.66
C LYS A 124 -5.42 3.84 17.26
N GLN A 125 -4.42 3.03 16.89
CA GLN A 125 -4.37 2.48 15.55
C GLN A 125 -5.48 1.47 15.34
N PRO A 126 -6.16 1.49 14.18
CA PRO A 126 -7.15 0.46 13.89
C PRO A 126 -6.42 -0.85 13.74
N GLY A 127 -6.60 -1.71 14.71
CA GLY A 127 -5.87 -2.95 14.74
C GLY A 127 -6.54 -4.02 13.95
N LYS A 128 -5.80 -4.61 13.06
CA LYS A 128 -6.22 -5.83 12.54
C LYS A 128 -5.91 -6.89 13.51
N GLY A 129 -6.80 -7.65 13.87
CA GLY A 129 -6.56 -8.73 14.76
C GLY A 129 -6.25 -8.27 16.12
N ALA A 130 -6.70 -7.15 16.36
CA ALA A 130 -6.62 -6.76 17.70
C ALA A 130 -7.33 -7.78 18.48
N ILE A 131 -7.08 -8.26 18.72
CA ILE A 131 -7.68 -9.08 19.18
C ILE A 131 -7.90 -9.17 20.11
N ALA A 132 -7.92 -9.09 20.03
CA ALA A 132 -8.06 -9.30 20.64
C ALA A 132 -8.49 -9.86 21.18
N ARG A 133 -8.67 -10.02 21.26
CA ARG A 133 -9.22 -10.66 21.78
C ARG A 133 -8.85 -11.23 22.58
#